data_68bd3429c05177ac0c0558e65f833da8
#
_entry.id   68bd3429c05177ac0c0558e65f833da8
#
_cell.length_a   1.000
_cell.length_b   1.000
_cell.length_c   1.000
_cell.angle_alpha   90.00
_cell.angle_beta   90.00
_cell.angle_gamma   90.00
#
_symmetry.space_group_name_H-M   'P 1'
#
loop_
_entity.id
_entity.type
_entity.pdbx_description
1 polymer ?
#
loop_
_entity_poly.entity_id
_entity_poly.type
_entity_poly.pdbx_seq_one_letter_code
_entity_poly.pdbx_strand_id
1 'polypeptide(L)'
;MKKVSIIIIICIAGWIAVSNPFVSEYLNLKAQSSLPAAKVSDPLYQSIIKNAHTYEIAPKDATIDRVWKAIPGYNGRKVDINASYKNMKSKGVFNEKKLIFTQIKPKVHLKDLPPSPIYKGNPDKPMVSFIINVAWGNEYLSEMLATLKRHNVSASFFLEGNWTKKNSDLAKLIVSSGHEVGNHSYSHPDMKQLTAAKAREQIVKTNEIIEAATGKKCVWFAPPSGSYRDETIKVAAEFNMMTVMWTVDTVDWRKPTPDALISRVMSKIDNGSMVLMHPTESTAKSLDRLITQIKQKNLKIGTVSELLSEQRVDQ
;
A
#
# COMPACT_ATOMS: atom_id res chain seq x y z
N MET A 1 -52.85 -13.59 39.99
CA MET A 1 -51.38 -13.68 39.98
C MET A 1 -50.81 -14.49 38.79
N LYS A 2 -51.27 -15.74 38.52
CA LYS A 2 -50.70 -16.58 37.41
C LYS A 2 -50.77 -15.94 36.00
N LYS A 3 -51.86 -15.21 35.67
CA LYS A 3 -52.01 -14.58 34.33
C LYS A 3 -51.02 -13.40 34.10
N VAL A 4 -50.73 -12.62 35.14
CA VAL A 4 -49.76 -11.49 35.06
C VAL A 4 -48.33 -12.02 34.90
N SER A 5 -47.98 -13.11 35.60
CA SER A 5 -46.66 -13.75 35.46
C SER A 5 -46.43 -14.31 34.05
N ILE A 6 -47.46 -14.88 33.41
CA ILE A 6 -47.36 -15.39 32.03
C ILE A 6 -47.13 -14.24 31.03
N ILE A 7 -47.83 -13.12 31.19
CA ILE A 7 -47.66 -11.95 30.31
C ILE A 7 -46.24 -11.37 30.45
N ILE A 8 -45.70 -11.27 31.67
CA ILE A 8 -44.33 -10.78 31.91
C ILE A 8 -43.30 -11.71 31.25
N ILE A 9 -43.49 -13.04 31.35
CA ILE A 9 -42.57 -14.01 30.71
C ILE A 9 -42.61 -13.88 29.19
N ILE A 10 -43.79 -13.69 28.58
CA ILE A 10 -43.91 -13.50 27.13
C ILE A 10 -43.24 -12.19 26.68
N CYS A 11 -43.41 -11.10 27.45
CA CYS A 11 -42.78 -9.83 27.14
C CYS A 11 -41.23 -9.90 27.25
N ILE A 12 -40.72 -10.59 28.27
CA ILE A 12 -39.29 -10.80 28.44
C ILE A 12 -38.72 -11.67 27.32
N ALA A 13 -39.42 -12.77 26.97
CA ALA A 13 -38.97 -13.62 25.85
C ALA A 13 -39.01 -12.88 24.51
N GLY A 14 -40.03 -12.06 24.27
CA GLY A 14 -40.12 -11.20 23.11
C GLY A 14 -39.01 -10.16 23.06
N TRP A 15 -38.69 -9.53 24.19
CA TRP A 15 -37.61 -8.56 24.28
C TRP A 15 -36.23 -9.19 24.05
N ILE A 16 -35.97 -10.38 24.62
CA ILE A 16 -34.73 -11.15 24.39
C ILE A 16 -34.63 -11.54 22.92
N ALA A 17 -35.70 -11.97 22.28
CA ALA A 17 -35.69 -12.34 20.86
C ALA A 17 -35.40 -11.14 19.94
N VAL A 18 -35.94 -9.96 20.22
CA VAL A 18 -35.75 -8.74 19.43
C VAL A 18 -34.37 -8.10 19.71
N SER A 19 -33.87 -8.22 20.95
CA SER A 19 -32.55 -7.65 21.35
C SER A 19 -31.39 -8.60 21.09
N ASN A 20 -31.61 -9.79 20.56
CA ASN A 20 -30.58 -10.75 20.23
C ASN A 20 -29.76 -10.24 19.03
N PRO A 21 -28.43 -10.03 19.19
CA PRO A 21 -27.57 -9.53 18.10
C PRO A 21 -27.60 -10.41 16.84
N PHE A 22 -27.76 -11.73 16.98
CA PHE A 22 -27.92 -12.66 15.84
C PHE A 22 -29.24 -12.45 15.09
N VAL A 23 -30.33 -12.14 15.78
CA VAL A 23 -31.64 -11.83 15.15
C VAL A 23 -31.54 -10.48 14.44
N SER A 24 -30.93 -9.49 15.07
CA SER A 24 -30.70 -8.17 14.44
C SER A 24 -29.82 -8.26 13.21
N GLU A 25 -28.75 -9.06 13.26
CA GLU A 25 -27.87 -9.31 12.12
C GLU A 25 -28.60 -10.07 11.00
N TYR A 26 -29.38 -11.11 11.33
CA TYR A 26 -30.21 -11.85 10.37
C TYR A 26 -31.29 -10.97 9.73
N LEU A 27 -31.95 -10.11 10.50
CA LEU A 27 -32.96 -9.18 9.98
C LEU A 27 -32.32 -8.10 9.10
N ASN A 28 -31.12 -7.61 9.46
CA ASN A 28 -30.35 -6.68 8.64
C ASN A 28 -29.87 -7.33 7.33
N LEU A 29 -29.39 -8.57 7.38
CA LEU A 29 -29.04 -9.35 6.20
C LEU A 29 -30.27 -9.58 5.29
N LYS A 30 -31.43 -9.91 5.87
CA LYS A 30 -32.68 -10.05 5.11
C LYS A 30 -33.19 -8.71 4.57
N ALA A 31 -33.11 -7.63 5.33
CA ALA A 31 -33.51 -6.30 4.86
C ALA A 31 -32.58 -5.80 3.73
N GLN A 32 -31.30 -6.14 3.78
CA GLN A 32 -30.37 -5.88 2.68
C GLN A 32 -30.61 -6.79 1.47
N SER A 33 -31.12 -8.00 1.66
CA SER A 33 -31.41 -8.95 0.57
C SER A 33 -32.84 -8.83 0.00
N SER A 34 -33.78 -8.20 0.70
CA SER A 34 -35.16 -7.97 0.21
C SER A 34 -35.18 -6.73 -0.69
N LEU A 35 -34.86 -6.94 -1.97
CA LEU A 35 -35.13 -5.93 -3.00
C LEU A 35 -36.65 -5.76 -3.16
N PRO A 36 -37.19 -4.53 -3.16
CA PRO A 36 -38.58 -4.31 -3.49
C PRO A 36 -38.87 -4.92 -4.89
N ALA A 37 -39.91 -5.71 -5.04
CA ALA A 37 -40.27 -6.39 -6.29
C ALA A 37 -40.34 -5.40 -7.48
N ALA A 38 -40.83 -4.18 -7.24
CA ALA A 38 -40.85 -3.10 -8.23
C ALA A 38 -39.43 -2.67 -8.74
N LYS A 39 -38.37 -2.92 -7.98
CA LYS A 39 -37.00 -2.60 -8.40
C LYS A 39 -36.44 -3.67 -9.32
N VAL A 40 -36.80 -4.92 -9.09
CA VAL A 40 -36.34 -6.06 -9.91
C VAL A 40 -36.96 -6.02 -11.30
N SER A 41 -38.14 -5.47 -11.48
CA SER A 41 -38.80 -5.31 -12.81
C SER A 41 -38.37 -4.06 -13.58
N ASP A 42 -37.57 -3.17 -12.97
CA ASP A 42 -37.12 -1.93 -13.64
C ASP A 42 -36.13 -2.26 -14.76
N PRO A 43 -36.36 -1.84 -16.02
CA PRO A 43 -35.50 -2.11 -17.17
C PRO A 43 -34.05 -1.65 -16.96
N LEU A 44 -33.84 -0.50 -16.28
CA LEU A 44 -32.49 0.00 -15.94
C LEU A 44 -31.78 -0.97 -14.98
N TYR A 45 -32.48 -1.45 -13.95
CA TYR A 45 -31.90 -2.39 -12.99
C TYR A 45 -31.50 -3.70 -13.65
N GLN A 46 -32.36 -4.26 -14.52
CA GLN A 46 -32.06 -5.44 -15.32
C GLN A 46 -30.90 -5.22 -16.27
N SER A 47 -30.82 -4.04 -16.91
CA SER A 47 -29.69 -3.70 -17.78
C SER A 47 -28.35 -3.65 -17.02
N ILE A 48 -28.35 -3.11 -15.78
CA ILE A 48 -27.13 -3.11 -14.93
C ILE A 48 -26.73 -4.54 -14.59
N ILE A 49 -27.65 -5.40 -14.14
CA ILE A 49 -27.36 -6.81 -13.83
C ILE A 49 -26.78 -7.54 -15.04
N LYS A 50 -27.43 -7.41 -16.20
CA LYS A 50 -27.01 -8.06 -17.43
C LYS A 50 -25.60 -7.70 -17.84
N ASN A 51 -25.20 -6.45 -17.67
CA ASN A 51 -23.89 -5.96 -18.08
C ASN A 51 -22.82 -6.04 -16.97
N ALA A 52 -23.20 -6.24 -15.71
CA ALA A 52 -22.29 -6.15 -14.56
C ALA A 52 -21.03 -7.01 -14.72
N HIS A 53 -21.18 -8.27 -15.15
CA HIS A 53 -20.09 -9.24 -15.27
C HIS A 53 -18.99 -8.80 -16.25
N THR A 54 -19.33 -7.95 -17.24
CA THR A 54 -18.37 -7.43 -18.23
C THR A 54 -17.33 -6.49 -17.60
N TYR A 55 -17.69 -5.88 -16.48
CA TYR A 55 -16.86 -4.90 -15.78
C TYR A 55 -16.20 -5.46 -14.51
N GLU A 56 -16.48 -6.72 -14.18
CA GLU A 56 -15.88 -7.38 -13.01
C GLU A 56 -14.46 -7.83 -13.28
N ILE A 57 -13.60 -7.71 -12.27
CA ILE A 57 -12.21 -8.17 -12.31
C ILE A 57 -12.01 -9.08 -11.09
N ALA A 58 -11.55 -10.30 -11.34
CA ALA A 58 -11.22 -11.22 -10.25
C ALA A 58 -10.02 -10.69 -9.42
N PRO A 59 -10.00 -10.93 -8.10
CA PRO A 59 -8.84 -10.61 -7.30
C PRO A 59 -7.66 -11.52 -7.69
N LYS A 60 -6.44 -11.01 -7.46
CA LYS A 60 -5.20 -11.77 -7.61
C LYS A 60 -4.60 -12.03 -6.24
N ASP A 61 -4.31 -13.28 -5.93
CA ASP A 61 -3.66 -13.68 -4.70
C ASP A 61 -2.17 -13.27 -4.70
N ALA A 62 -1.63 -13.01 -3.50
CA ALA A 62 -0.20 -12.84 -3.33
C ALA A 62 0.53 -14.17 -3.64
N THR A 63 1.71 -14.07 -4.24
CA THR A 63 2.47 -15.25 -4.71
C THR A 63 3.97 -15.08 -4.48
N ILE A 64 4.70 -16.20 -4.49
CA ILE A 64 6.17 -16.20 -4.58
C ILE A 64 6.54 -16.44 -6.05
N ASP A 65 7.07 -15.43 -6.70
CA ASP A 65 7.63 -15.49 -8.04
C ASP A 65 9.08 -15.97 -8.02
N ARG A 66 9.49 -16.67 -9.05
CA ARG A 66 10.87 -17.20 -9.14
C ARG A 66 11.91 -16.08 -9.19
N VAL A 67 11.64 -14.99 -9.88
CA VAL A 67 12.56 -13.85 -10.10
C VAL A 67 12.31 -12.76 -9.06
N TRP A 68 11.06 -12.29 -8.98
CA TRP A 68 10.67 -11.12 -8.20
C TRP A 68 10.31 -11.42 -6.75
N LYS A 69 10.39 -12.71 -6.34
CA LYS A 69 10.12 -13.20 -5.00
C LYS A 69 8.70 -12.90 -4.55
N ALA A 70 8.48 -12.24 -3.43
CA ALA A 70 7.12 -11.97 -2.98
C ALA A 70 6.47 -10.87 -3.85
N ILE A 71 5.32 -11.20 -4.42
CA ILE A 71 4.45 -10.28 -5.17
C ILE A 71 3.16 -10.13 -4.37
N PRO A 72 2.73 -8.89 -4.03
CA PRO A 72 1.48 -8.66 -3.31
C PRO A 72 0.27 -9.04 -4.14
N GLY A 73 -0.80 -9.42 -3.47
CA GLY A 73 -2.10 -9.57 -4.08
C GLY A 73 -2.64 -8.24 -4.63
N TYR A 74 -3.72 -8.32 -5.40
CA TYR A 74 -4.41 -7.14 -5.91
C TYR A 74 -5.91 -7.37 -5.88
N ASN A 75 -6.67 -6.46 -5.29
CA ASN A 75 -8.10 -6.59 -5.17
C ASN A 75 -8.74 -6.72 -6.55
N GLY A 76 -9.72 -7.59 -6.65
CA GLY A 76 -10.70 -7.56 -7.72
C GLY A 76 -11.67 -6.41 -7.55
N ARG A 77 -12.58 -6.25 -8.52
CA ARG A 77 -13.73 -5.36 -8.38
C ARG A 77 -14.98 -6.03 -8.92
N LYS A 78 -16.13 -5.71 -8.33
CA LYS A 78 -17.46 -6.06 -8.85
C LYS A 78 -18.35 -4.83 -8.88
N VAL A 79 -19.34 -4.85 -9.74
CA VAL A 79 -20.35 -3.79 -9.82
C VAL A 79 -21.24 -3.84 -8.58
N ASP A 80 -21.35 -2.74 -7.87
CA ASP A 80 -22.41 -2.52 -6.89
C ASP A 80 -23.70 -2.15 -7.64
N ILE A 81 -24.52 -3.17 -7.88
CA ILE A 81 -25.77 -3.04 -8.64
C ILE A 81 -26.67 -1.96 -8.03
N ASN A 82 -26.81 -1.96 -6.69
CA ASN A 82 -27.70 -1.04 -6.00
C ASN A 82 -27.20 0.42 -6.05
N ALA A 83 -25.92 0.64 -5.78
CA ALA A 83 -25.32 1.95 -5.87
C ALA A 83 -25.34 2.48 -7.31
N SER A 84 -25.02 1.63 -8.28
CA SER A 84 -25.05 1.95 -9.70
C SER A 84 -26.46 2.34 -10.18
N TYR A 85 -27.47 1.56 -9.78
CA TYR A 85 -28.87 1.87 -10.08
C TYR A 85 -29.28 3.23 -9.48
N LYS A 86 -28.96 3.49 -8.20
CA LYS A 86 -29.23 4.78 -7.56
C LYS A 86 -28.57 5.93 -8.30
N ASN A 87 -27.32 5.75 -8.77
CA ASN A 87 -26.56 6.74 -9.50
C ASN A 87 -27.11 7.05 -10.92
N MET A 88 -27.81 6.07 -11.53
CA MET A 88 -28.37 6.20 -12.89
C MET A 88 -29.87 6.50 -12.92
N LYS A 89 -30.60 6.26 -11.81
CA LYS A 89 -32.07 6.28 -11.73
C LYS A 89 -32.66 7.59 -12.27
N SER A 90 -32.04 8.73 -12.03
CA SER A 90 -32.57 10.05 -12.45
C SER A 90 -32.67 10.20 -13.99
N LYS A 91 -31.82 9.49 -14.75
CA LYS A 91 -31.83 9.48 -16.21
C LYS A 91 -32.52 8.26 -16.81
N GLY A 92 -32.76 7.21 -16.02
CA GLY A 92 -33.44 5.99 -16.43
C GLY A 92 -32.70 5.15 -17.49
N VAL A 93 -31.45 5.50 -17.86
CA VAL A 93 -30.68 4.86 -18.93
C VAL A 93 -29.33 4.37 -18.39
N PHE A 94 -28.95 3.16 -18.83
CA PHE A 94 -27.65 2.57 -18.50
C PHE A 94 -26.51 3.43 -19.04
N ASN A 95 -25.51 3.67 -18.18
CA ASN A 95 -24.29 4.37 -18.54
C ASN A 95 -23.10 3.77 -17.78
N GLU A 96 -22.18 3.15 -18.50
CA GLU A 96 -21.00 2.49 -17.94
C GLU A 96 -20.16 3.40 -17.06
N LYS A 97 -20.02 4.70 -17.44
CA LYS A 97 -19.26 5.72 -16.66
C LYS A 97 -19.90 6.05 -15.32
N LYS A 98 -21.12 5.59 -15.07
CA LYS A 98 -21.85 5.78 -13.81
C LYS A 98 -21.92 4.52 -12.97
N LEU A 99 -21.28 3.43 -13.38
CA LEU A 99 -21.15 2.23 -12.58
C LEU A 99 -20.36 2.54 -11.31
N ILE A 100 -20.84 2.02 -10.20
CA ILE A 100 -20.16 2.07 -8.90
C ILE A 100 -19.61 0.67 -8.62
N PHE A 101 -18.38 0.62 -8.13
CA PHE A 101 -17.69 -0.64 -7.88
C PHE A 101 -17.40 -0.85 -6.40
N THR A 102 -17.38 -2.10 -5.98
CA THR A 102 -16.82 -2.55 -4.70
C THR A 102 -15.62 -3.45 -4.95
N GLN A 103 -14.63 -3.39 -4.06
CA GLN A 103 -13.44 -4.22 -4.17
C GLN A 103 -13.66 -5.62 -3.57
N ILE A 104 -13.06 -6.63 -4.19
CA ILE A 104 -13.04 -8.02 -3.72
C ILE A 104 -11.61 -8.32 -3.30
N LYS A 105 -11.41 -8.73 -2.03
CA LYS A 105 -10.08 -9.06 -1.52
C LYS A 105 -9.55 -10.38 -2.07
N PRO A 106 -8.23 -10.53 -2.25
CA PRO A 106 -7.59 -11.81 -2.48
C PRO A 106 -7.84 -12.79 -1.33
N LYS A 107 -7.63 -14.07 -1.60
CA LYS A 107 -7.65 -15.13 -0.57
C LYS A 107 -6.30 -15.27 0.15
N VAL A 108 -5.20 -15.04 -0.57
CA VAL A 108 -3.84 -15.07 -0.03
C VAL A 108 -3.28 -13.66 -0.03
N HIS A 109 -2.84 -13.18 1.12
CA HIS A 109 -2.29 -11.86 1.33
C HIS A 109 -0.76 -11.91 1.39
N LEU A 110 -0.10 -10.78 1.18
CA LEU A 110 1.37 -10.69 1.27
C LEU A 110 1.92 -11.20 2.62
N LYS A 111 1.22 -10.92 3.70
CA LYS A 111 1.58 -11.37 5.07
C LYS A 111 1.44 -12.89 5.29
N ASP A 112 0.70 -13.58 4.44
CA ASP A 112 0.48 -15.03 4.55
C ASP A 112 1.61 -15.82 3.84
N LEU A 113 2.45 -15.13 3.08
CA LEU A 113 3.60 -15.73 2.42
C LEU A 113 4.77 -15.94 3.41
N PRO A 114 5.63 -16.94 3.19
CA PRO A 114 6.85 -17.07 3.96
C PRO A 114 7.73 -15.80 3.79
N PRO A 115 8.51 -15.42 4.82
CA PRO A 115 9.40 -14.27 4.74
C PRO A 115 10.25 -14.31 3.48
N SER A 116 10.05 -13.32 2.62
CA SER A 116 10.71 -13.20 1.31
C SER A 116 10.92 -11.74 0.96
N PRO A 117 11.97 -11.39 0.20
CA PRO A 117 12.15 -10.02 -0.23
C PRO A 117 11.09 -9.64 -1.27
N ILE A 118 10.76 -8.35 -1.31
CA ILE A 118 9.76 -7.79 -2.22
C ILE A 118 10.49 -6.82 -3.15
N TYR A 119 10.52 -7.11 -4.44
CA TYR A 119 11.22 -6.29 -5.44
C TYR A 119 10.28 -5.33 -6.16
N LYS A 120 8.99 -5.64 -6.18
CA LYS A 120 7.99 -4.84 -6.88
C LYS A 120 6.58 -5.05 -6.30
N GLY A 121 5.69 -4.11 -6.58
CA GLY A 121 4.27 -4.25 -6.38
C GLY A 121 3.60 -5.20 -7.38
N ASN A 122 2.28 -5.32 -7.28
CA ASN A 122 1.54 -6.12 -8.26
C ASN A 122 1.67 -5.53 -9.67
N PRO A 123 1.95 -6.34 -10.70
CA PRO A 123 2.18 -5.87 -12.07
C PRO A 123 0.95 -5.25 -12.74
N ASP A 124 -0.25 -5.47 -12.21
CA ASP A 124 -1.46 -4.83 -12.73
C ASP A 124 -1.77 -3.49 -12.04
N LYS A 125 -1.04 -3.13 -10.98
CA LYS A 125 -1.28 -1.89 -10.25
C LYS A 125 -0.55 -0.74 -10.93
N PRO A 126 -1.26 0.24 -11.55
CA PRO A 126 -0.64 1.37 -12.25
C PRO A 126 -0.07 2.39 -11.26
N MET A 127 0.90 1.93 -10.50
CA MET A 127 1.53 2.69 -9.43
C MET A 127 3.01 2.32 -9.31
N VAL A 128 3.82 3.28 -8.87
CA VAL A 128 5.24 3.10 -8.54
C VAL A 128 5.55 3.72 -7.19
N SER A 129 6.66 3.32 -6.57
CA SER A 129 7.13 3.93 -5.32
C SER A 129 8.59 4.36 -5.45
N PHE A 130 8.93 5.51 -4.85
CA PHE A 130 10.30 5.92 -4.63
C PHE A 130 10.79 5.38 -3.30
N ILE A 131 11.88 4.60 -3.35
CA ILE A 131 12.65 4.13 -2.20
C ILE A 131 13.87 5.04 -2.09
N ILE A 132 13.86 5.91 -1.07
CA ILE A 132 14.91 6.91 -0.86
C ILE A 132 15.73 6.47 0.36
N ASN A 133 16.92 5.90 0.11
CA ASN A 133 17.82 5.49 1.19
C ASN A 133 18.62 6.68 1.69
N VAL A 134 18.62 6.91 3.01
CA VAL A 134 19.21 8.09 3.64
C VAL A 134 20.22 7.67 4.70
N ALA A 135 21.49 7.82 4.36
CA ALA A 135 22.63 7.70 5.26
C ALA A 135 23.56 8.94 5.18
N TRP A 136 23.29 9.83 4.23
CA TRP A 136 24.04 11.06 3.90
C TRP A 136 23.21 11.97 2.99
N GLY A 137 23.76 13.12 2.53
CA GLY A 137 23.11 14.00 1.53
C GLY A 137 22.09 14.96 2.12
N ASN A 138 22.29 15.40 3.35
CA ASN A 138 21.38 16.31 4.08
C ASN A 138 21.07 17.58 3.29
N GLU A 139 22.05 18.10 2.55
CA GLU A 139 21.97 19.32 1.75
C GLU A 139 20.92 19.25 0.63
N TYR A 140 20.58 18.05 0.15
CA TYR A 140 19.61 17.85 -0.92
C TYR A 140 18.19 17.53 -0.43
N LEU A 141 18.04 17.14 0.83
CA LEU A 141 16.74 16.68 1.38
C LEU A 141 15.67 17.78 1.29
N SER A 142 15.99 19.01 1.65
CA SER A 142 15.01 20.11 1.63
C SER A 142 14.47 20.38 0.22
N GLU A 143 15.33 20.36 -0.79
CA GLU A 143 14.93 20.53 -2.19
C GLU A 143 14.07 19.35 -2.68
N MET A 144 14.46 18.12 -2.35
CA MET A 144 13.69 16.92 -2.70
C MET A 144 12.31 16.93 -2.05
N LEU A 145 12.21 17.24 -0.76
CA LEU A 145 10.93 17.33 -0.05
C LEU A 145 10.03 18.44 -0.63
N ALA A 146 10.60 19.60 -0.95
CA ALA A 146 9.87 20.68 -1.62
C ALA A 146 9.33 20.25 -2.99
N THR A 147 10.12 19.50 -3.76
CA THR A 147 9.73 18.97 -5.07
C THR A 147 8.59 17.94 -4.92
N LEU A 148 8.71 16.97 -4.02
CA LEU A 148 7.65 15.99 -3.74
C LEU A 148 6.35 16.67 -3.33
N LYS A 149 6.43 17.68 -2.47
CA LYS A 149 5.28 18.49 -2.03
C LYS A 149 4.60 19.23 -3.19
N ARG A 150 5.39 19.90 -4.07
CA ARG A 150 4.83 20.61 -5.26
C ARG A 150 4.03 19.67 -6.16
N HIS A 151 4.50 18.43 -6.28
CA HIS A 151 3.82 17.42 -7.08
C HIS A 151 2.72 16.65 -6.36
N ASN A 152 2.49 16.90 -5.06
CA ASN A 152 1.60 16.13 -4.19
C ASN A 152 1.92 14.63 -4.25
N VAL A 153 3.17 14.28 -4.03
CA VAL A 153 3.72 12.90 -4.08
C VAL A 153 4.32 12.54 -2.74
N SER A 154 3.91 11.40 -2.19
CA SER A 154 4.56 10.77 -1.04
C SER A 154 5.58 9.72 -1.51
N ALA A 155 6.64 9.53 -0.73
CA ALA A 155 7.72 8.57 -0.96
C ALA A 155 8.05 7.84 0.34
N SER A 156 8.85 6.76 0.26
CA SER A 156 9.33 6.01 1.43
C SER A 156 10.82 6.24 1.61
N PHE A 157 11.19 6.82 2.75
CA PHE A 157 12.56 7.12 3.14
C PHE A 157 13.07 6.05 4.09
N PHE A 158 14.11 5.35 3.70
CA PHE A 158 14.75 4.32 4.53
C PHE A 158 15.96 4.93 5.24
N LEU A 159 15.81 5.11 6.54
CA LEU A 159 16.73 5.88 7.36
C LEU A 159 17.79 4.99 8.00
N GLU A 160 19.04 5.33 7.84
CA GLU A 160 20.16 4.71 8.56
C GLU A 160 20.17 5.21 10.01
N GLY A 161 20.40 4.29 10.98
CA GLY A 161 20.26 4.59 12.40
C GLY A 161 21.26 5.64 12.91
N ASN A 162 22.54 5.56 12.53
CA ASN A 162 23.53 6.58 12.91
C ASN A 162 23.19 7.96 12.33
N TRP A 163 22.71 7.98 11.07
CA TRP A 163 22.27 9.20 10.44
C TRP A 163 21.06 9.79 11.19
N THR A 164 20.07 8.97 11.48
CA THR A 164 18.84 9.38 12.20
C THR A 164 19.17 9.95 13.58
N LYS A 165 20.08 9.28 14.31
CA LYS A 165 20.53 9.75 15.63
C LYS A 165 21.17 11.15 15.58
N LYS A 166 21.94 11.43 14.52
CA LYS A 166 22.62 12.72 14.34
C LYS A 166 21.71 13.81 13.74
N ASN A 167 20.66 13.41 13.04
CA ASN A 167 19.80 14.28 12.24
C ASN A 167 18.30 14.07 12.56
N SER A 168 17.97 13.97 13.85
CA SER A 168 16.59 13.67 14.30
C SER A 168 15.57 14.69 13.77
N ASP A 169 15.95 15.95 13.60
CA ASP A 169 15.06 16.99 13.09
C ASP A 169 14.76 16.83 11.60
N LEU A 170 15.74 16.36 10.81
CA LEU A 170 15.51 16.00 9.41
C LEU A 170 14.60 14.76 9.29
N ALA A 171 14.78 13.76 10.16
CA ALA A 171 13.89 12.60 10.21
C ALA A 171 12.45 13.01 10.56
N LYS A 172 12.24 13.93 11.53
CA LYS A 172 10.94 14.52 11.82
C LYS A 172 10.36 15.30 10.64
N LEU A 173 11.20 16.08 9.96
CA LEU A 173 10.78 16.84 8.78
C LEU A 173 10.26 15.93 7.68
N ILE A 174 10.93 14.81 7.39
CA ILE A 174 10.48 13.80 6.41
C ILE A 174 9.06 13.30 6.77
N VAL A 175 8.85 12.90 8.03
CA VAL A 175 7.54 12.38 8.48
C VAL A 175 6.47 13.48 8.49
N SER A 176 6.78 14.67 8.97
CA SER A 176 5.82 15.80 9.01
C SER A 176 5.46 16.32 7.63
N SER A 177 6.29 16.04 6.62
CA SER A 177 6.00 16.32 5.21
C SER A 177 5.11 15.24 4.54
N GLY A 178 4.62 14.24 5.29
CA GLY A 178 3.70 13.23 4.80
C GLY A 178 4.36 12.03 4.11
N HIS A 179 5.66 11.81 4.37
CA HIS A 179 6.39 10.67 3.82
C HIS A 179 6.43 9.49 4.79
N GLU A 180 6.58 8.29 4.25
CA GLU A 180 6.80 7.06 5.00
C GLU A 180 8.27 6.93 5.39
N VAL A 181 8.52 6.34 6.57
CA VAL A 181 9.89 5.99 6.98
C VAL A 181 10.03 4.49 7.18
N GLY A 182 11.19 3.96 6.82
CA GLY A 182 11.60 2.58 6.98
C GLY A 182 13.03 2.48 7.54
N ASN A 183 13.44 1.26 7.84
CA ASN A 183 14.72 0.93 8.45
C ASN A 183 15.77 0.62 7.37
N HIS A 184 16.95 1.26 7.45
CA HIS A 184 18.09 1.02 6.57
C HIS A 184 19.34 0.55 7.33
N SER A 185 19.16 -0.27 8.39
CA SER A 185 20.19 -0.70 9.34
C SER A 185 20.80 0.45 10.15
N TYR A 186 21.63 0.10 11.15
CA TYR A 186 22.19 1.09 12.06
C TYR A 186 23.43 1.80 11.51
N SER A 187 24.36 1.05 10.88
CA SER A 187 25.66 1.57 10.44
C SER A 187 26.01 1.20 9.00
N HIS A 188 25.00 0.87 8.21
CA HIS A 188 25.15 0.54 6.79
C HIS A 188 26.14 -0.60 6.48
N PRO A 189 26.11 -1.74 7.23
CA PRO A 189 27.02 -2.84 6.98
C PRO A 189 26.57 -3.69 5.78
N ASP A 190 27.47 -4.52 5.26
CA ASP A 190 27.10 -5.62 4.38
C ASP A 190 26.31 -6.70 5.17
N MET A 191 24.97 -6.63 5.10
CA MET A 191 24.08 -7.49 5.89
C MET A 191 24.27 -8.97 5.58
N LYS A 192 24.74 -9.32 4.38
CA LYS A 192 25.03 -10.69 3.98
C LYS A 192 26.17 -11.31 4.79
N GLN A 193 27.10 -10.53 5.29
CA GLN A 193 28.26 -10.97 6.06
C GLN A 193 27.95 -11.07 7.57
N LEU A 194 26.82 -10.56 8.02
CA LEU A 194 26.49 -10.54 9.44
C LEU A 194 25.93 -11.88 9.92
N THR A 195 26.21 -12.21 11.18
CA THR A 195 25.44 -13.26 11.89
C THR A 195 24.02 -12.78 12.14
N ALA A 196 23.08 -13.71 12.36
CA ALA A 196 21.70 -13.36 12.71
C ALA A 196 21.61 -12.42 13.93
N ALA A 197 22.45 -12.65 14.96
CA ALA A 197 22.51 -11.79 16.15
C ALA A 197 22.94 -10.37 15.81
N LYS A 198 23.96 -10.19 14.98
CA LYS A 198 24.41 -8.87 14.53
C LYS A 198 23.41 -8.19 13.58
N ALA A 199 22.75 -8.94 12.70
CA ALA A 199 21.69 -8.42 11.87
C ALA A 199 20.51 -7.92 12.73
N ARG A 200 20.14 -8.65 13.77
CA ARG A 200 19.12 -8.25 14.75
C ARG A 200 19.49 -6.94 15.45
N GLU A 201 20.72 -6.82 15.95
CA GLU A 201 21.21 -5.61 16.60
C GLU A 201 21.07 -4.40 15.66
N GLN A 202 21.48 -4.52 14.40
CA GLN A 202 21.38 -3.47 13.39
C GLN A 202 19.93 -3.02 13.17
N ILE A 203 18.99 -3.96 13.09
CA ILE A 203 17.57 -3.68 12.84
C ILE A 203 16.90 -3.06 14.07
N VAL A 204 17.05 -3.69 15.24
CA VAL A 204 16.39 -3.26 16.49
C VAL A 204 16.82 -1.86 16.87
N LYS A 205 18.14 -1.63 16.94
CA LYS A 205 18.69 -0.31 17.32
C LYS A 205 18.23 0.80 16.40
N THR A 206 18.06 0.51 15.13
CA THR A 206 17.54 1.49 14.15
C THR A 206 16.06 1.75 14.36
N ASN A 207 15.26 0.72 14.60
CA ASN A 207 13.83 0.87 14.89
C ASN A 207 13.61 1.76 16.12
N GLU A 208 14.34 1.52 17.22
CA GLU A 208 14.25 2.30 18.44
C GLU A 208 14.59 3.79 18.20
N ILE A 209 15.64 4.07 17.42
CA ILE A 209 16.06 5.42 17.10
C ILE A 209 15.05 6.13 16.20
N ILE A 210 14.54 5.46 15.16
CA ILE A 210 13.53 6.06 14.27
C ILE A 210 12.24 6.33 15.05
N GLU A 211 11.78 5.37 15.87
CA GLU A 211 10.59 5.55 16.70
C GLU A 211 10.75 6.69 17.69
N ALA A 212 11.89 6.76 18.38
CA ALA A 212 12.20 7.84 19.31
C ALA A 212 12.27 9.22 18.62
N ALA A 213 12.84 9.28 17.42
CA ALA A 213 12.97 10.54 16.68
C ALA A 213 11.65 10.99 16.05
N THR A 214 10.83 10.06 15.52
CA THR A 214 9.71 10.40 14.63
C THR A 214 8.33 10.01 15.17
N GLY A 215 8.27 9.17 16.21
CA GLY A 215 7.03 8.55 16.71
C GLY A 215 6.46 7.48 15.78
N LYS A 216 7.19 7.08 14.72
CA LYS A 216 6.74 6.09 13.74
C LYS A 216 7.46 4.77 13.90
N LYS A 217 6.69 3.67 13.89
CA LYS A 217 7.23 2.31 13.83
C LYS A 217 7.54 1.92 12.39
N CYS A 218 8.72 1.32 12.17
CA CYS A 218 9.08 0.80 10.86
C CYS A 218 8.39 -0.54 10.61
N VAL A 219 7.76 -0.67 9.45
CA VAL A 219 7.20 -1.94 8.94
C VAL A 219 7.99 -2.46 7.73
N TRP A 220 8.88 -1.64 7.19
CA TRP A 220 9.71 -1.94 6.03
C TRP A 220 11.18 -1.87 6.38
N PHE A 221 11.93 -2.84 5.89
CA PHE A 221 13.39 -2.91 5.98
C PHE A 221 13.99 -2.94 4.58
N ALA A 222 14.86 -2.01 4.26
CA ALA A 222 15.68 -2.02 3.05
C ALA A 222 17.13 -2.32 3.46
N PRO A 223 17.70 -3.45 3.08
CA PRO A 223 19.07 -3.78 3.44
C PRO A 223 20.07 -2.88 2.69
N PRO A 224 21.13 -2.37 3.37
CA PRO A 224 22.19 -1.61 2.74
C PRO A 224 22.73 -2.27 1.47
N SER A 225 22.87 -1.48 0.41
CA SER A 225 23.37 -1.92 -0.91
C SER A 225 22.58 -3.11 -1.50
N GLY A 226 21.37 -3.39 -1.00
CA GLY A 226 20.60 -4.58 -1.37
C GLY A 226 21.23 -5.89 -0.91
N SER A 227 22.17 -5.84 0.04
CA SER A 227 22.87 -7.01 0.52
C SER A 227 22.08 -7.72 1.63
N TYR A 228 21.70 -8.97 1.40
CA TYR A 228 21.00 -9.80 2.37
C TYR A 228 21.28 -11.29 2.15
N ARG A 229 20.87 -12.08 3.12
CA ARG A 229 20.71 -13.54 3.04
C ARG A 229 19.41 -13.93 3.74
N ASP A 230 19.00 -15.17 3.63
CA ASP A 230 17.70 -15.64 4.17
C ASP A 230 17.54 -15.34 5.65
N GLU A 231 18.62 -15.47 6.46
CA GLU A 231 18.58 -15.14 7.88
C GLU A 231 18.29 -13.65 8.13
N THR A 232 18.81 -12.75 7.28
CA THR A 232 18.52 -11.32 7.40
C THR A 232 17.03 -11.03 7.25
N ILE A 233 16.39 -11.70 6.28
CA ILE A 233 14.95 -11.55 6.02
C ILE A 233 14.12 -12.12 7.15
N LYS A 234 14.51 -13.31 7.66
CA LYS A 234 13.84 -13.93 8.81
C LYS A 234 13.96 -13.07 10.06
N VAL A 235 15.13 -12.49 10.31
CA VAL A 235 15.33 -11.55 11.43
C VAL A 235 14.43 -10.32 11.31
N ALA A 236 14.30 -9.72 10.12
CA ALA A 236 13.39 -8.61 9.92
C ALA A 236 11.93 -9.02 10.20
N ALA A 237 11.52 -10.21 9.75
CA ALA A 237 10.17 -10.73 9.96
C ALA A 237 9.83 -10.98 11.44
N GLU A 238 10.80 -11.30 12.31
CA GLU A 238 10.59 -11.45 13.76
C GLU A 238 10.10 -10.14 14.41
N PHE A 239 10.38 -8.99 13.79
CA PHE A 239 9.92 -7.67 14.22
C PHE A 239 8.72 -7.16 13.41
N ASN A 240 7.99 -8.07 12.74
CA ASN A 240 6.87 -7.75 11.84
C ASN A 240 7.25 -6.80 10.71
N MET A 241 8.49 -6.86 10.26
CA MET A 241 8.99 -6.08 9.14
C MET A 241 9.12 -6.95 7.89
N MET A 242 8.75 -6.40 6.74
CA MET A 242 9.02 -7.03 5.46
C MET A 242 10.23 -6.37 4.79
N THR A 243 11.03 -7.19 4.10
CA THR A 243 12.23 -6.71 3.40
C THR A 243 11.86 -6.25 2.01
N VAL A 244 12.20 -5.01 1.68
CA VAL A 244 11.95 -4.43 0.35
C VAL A 244 13.25 -4.18 -0.39
N MET A 245 13.17 -4.40 -1.69
CA MET A 245 14.23 -4.21 -2.67
C MET A 245 13.72 -3.24 -3.76
N TRP A 246 14.30 -3.23 -4.93
CA TRP A 246 13.92 -2.37 -6.05
C TRP A 246 14.00 -3.09 -7.39
N THR A 247 13.26 -2.59 -8.36
CA THR A 247 13.32 -3.04 -9.76
C THR A 247 14.09 -2.07 -10.63
N VAL A 248 14.12 -0.79 -10.25
CA VAL A 248 14.78 0.28 -11.00
C VAL A 248 15.76 1.01 -10.09
N ASP A 249 17.01 1.03 -10.49
CA ASP A 249 18.09 1.75 -9.79
C ASP A 249 18.48 3.00 -10.59
N THR A 250 18.39 4.17 -9.97
CA THR A 250 18.83 5.44 -10.57
C THR A 250 20.33 5.48 -10.81
N VAL A 251 21.11 4.73 -10.01
CA VAL A 251 22.58 4.77 -9.95
C VAL A 251 23.10 6.20 -9.70
N ASP A 252 22.33 6.98 -8.92
CA ASP A 252 22.59 8.40 -8.62
C ASP A 252 23.90 8.63 -7.85
N TRP A 253 24.34 7.64 -7.09
CA TRP A 253 25.62 7.63 -6.37
C TRP A 253 26.85 7.73 -7.29
N ARG A 254 26.69 7.45 -8.59
CA ARG A 254 27.73 7.68 -9.63
C ARG A 254 27.67 9.08 -10.22
N LYS A 255 26.82 9.96 -9.68
CA LYS A 255 26.66 11.36 -10.13
C LYS A 255 26.37 11.49 -11.63
N PRO A 256 25.39 10.74 -12.18
CA PRO A 256 25.01 10.90 -13.58
C PRO A 256 24.41 12.28 -13.81
N THR A 257 24.37 12.72 -15.06
CA THR A 257 23.61 13.91 -15.43
C THR A 257 22.10 13.66 -15.20
N PRO A 258 21.29 14.70 -14.96
CA PRO A 258 19.84 14.55 -14.81
C PRO A 258 19.20 13.81 -15.97
N ASP A 259 19.60 14.07 -17.21
CA ASP A 259 19.05 13.39 -18.40
C ASP A 259 19.40 11.90 -18.42
N ALA A 260 20.61 11.54 -18.07
CA ALA A 260 21.04 10.13 -17.99
C ALA A 260 20.28 9.38 -16.89
N LEU A 261 20.04 10.00 -15.73
CA LEU A 261 19.26 9.43 -14.64
C LEU A 261 17.81 9.21 -15.09
N ILE A 262 17.18 10.24 -15.64
CA ILE A 262 15.77 10.17 -16.10
C ILE A 262 15.64 9.10 -17.19
N SER A 263 16.49 9.09 -18.21
CA SER A 263 16.47 8.10 -19.28
C SER A 263 16.59 6.67 -18.74
N ARG A 264 17.50 6.45 -17.79
CA ARG A 264 17.69 5.14 -17.12
C ARG A 264 16.42 4.67 -16.42
N VAL A 265 15.75 5.53 -15.68
CA VAL A 265 14.53 5.19 -14.97
C VAL A 265 13.38 4.97 -15.97
N MET A 266 13.18 5.92 -16.89
CA MET A 266 12.04 5.89 -17.82
C MET A 266 12.08 4.74 -18.81
N SER A 267 13.27 4.19 -19.11
CA SER A 267 13.42 2.99 -19.96
C SER A 267 13.02 1.67 -19.27
N LYS A 268 12.89 1.67 -17.93
CA LYS A 268 12.65 0.44 -17.15
C LYS A 268 11.38 0.49 -16.29
N ILE A 269 10.84 1.69 -16.09
CA ILE A 269 9.71 1.89 -15.18
C ILE A 269 8.41 1.36 -15.77
N ASP A 270 7.68 0.60 -14.98
CA ASP A 270 6.40 -0.02 -15.32
C ASP A 270 5.54 -0.16 -14.07
N ASN A 271 4.31 -0.67 -14.22
CA ASN A 271 3.41 -0.99 -13.12
C ASN A 271 4.12 -1.78 -12.02
N GLY A 272 3.92 -1.35 -10.78
CA GLY A 272 4.51 -2.01 -9.62
C GLY A 272 5.99 -1.67 -9.39
N SER A 273 6.64 -0.85 -10.20
CA SER A 273 8.08 -0.56 -10.03
C SER A 273 8.38 0.13 -8.71
N MET A 274 9.47 -0.28 -8.08
CA MET A 274 10.13 0.40 -6.98
C MET A 274 11.43 1.01 -7.49
N VAL A 275 11.58 2.32 -7.33
CA VAL A 275 12.72 3.09 -7.85
C VAL A 275 13.64 3.49 -6.71
N LEU A 276 14.84 2.91 -6.68
CA LEU A 276 15.86 3.27 -5.71
C LEU A 276 16.50 4.60 -6.06
N MET A 277 16.66 5.45 -5.07
CA MET A 277 17.41 6.70 -5.14
C MET A 277 17.99 7.09 -3.76
N HIS A 278 18.87 8.07 -3.77
CA HIS A 278 19.47 8.65 -2.56
C HIS A 278 19.37 10.18 -2.64
N PRO A 279 19.53 10.90 -1.49
CA PRO A 279 19.61 12.35 -1.53
C PRO A 279 20.96 12.78 -2.13
N THR A 280 20.97 12.91 -3.45
CA THR A 280 22.13 13.34 -4.25
C THR A 280 21.77 14.56 -5.09
N GLU A 281 22.78 15.30 -5.54
CA GLU A 281 22.59 16.40 -6.48
C GLU A 281 21.86 15.94 -7.76
N SER A 282 22.28 14.78 -8.31
CA SER A 282 21.67 14.21 -9.52
C SER A 282 20.19 13.91 -9.30
N THR A 283 19.82 13.34 -8.16
CA THR A 283 18.42 13.05 -7.82
C THR A 283 17.62 14.34 -7.62
N ALA A 284 18.12 15.28 -6.82
CA ALA A 284 17.43 16.54 -6.55
C ALA A 284 17.12 17.30 -7.86
N LYS A 285 18.11 17.44 -8.74
CA LYS A 285 17.95 18.10 -10.06
C LYS A 285 17.07 17.34 -11.05
N SER A 286 16.91 16.03 -10.88
CA SER A 286 16.11 15.17 -11.79
C SER A 286 14.66 15.03 -11.36
N LEU A 287 14.37 15.14 -10.07
CA LEU A 287 13.14 14.66 -9.43
C LEU A 287 11.88 15.29 -10.02
N ASP A 288 11.88 16.59 -10.27
CA ASP A 288 10.75 17.33 -10.83
C ASP A 288 10.30 16.79 -12.19
N ARG A 289 11.28 16.67 -13.12
CA ARG A 289 11.04 16.15 -14.46
C ARG A 289 10.71 14.66 -14.44
N LEU A 290 11.35 13.88 -13.58
CA LEU A 290 11.10 12.46 -13.42
C LEU A 290 9.66 12.20 -12.98
N ILE A 291 9.17 12.90 -11.95
CA ILE A 291 7.79 12.80 -11.49
C ILE A 291 6.81 13.15 -12.62
N THR A 292 7.07 14.23 -13.35
CA THR A 292 6.24 14.67 -14.47
C THR A 292 6.13 13.58 -15.53
N GLN A 293 7.25 12.99 -15.95
CA GLN A 293 7.25 11.95 -16.98
C GLN A 293 6.60 10.64 -16.52
N ILE A 294 6.75 10.26 -15.24
CA ILE A 294 6.07 9.09 -14.67
C ILE A 294 4.55 9.29 -14.70
N LYS A 295 4.08 10.47 -14.30
CA LYS A 295 2.65 10.80 -14.36
C LYS A 295 2.10 10.79 -15.79
N GLN A 296 2.87 11.21 -16.78
CA GLN A 296 2.51 11.14 -18.21
C GLN A 296 2.34 9.69 -18.70
N LYS A 297 2.96 8.71 -18.06
CA LYS A 297 2.70 7.28 -18.29
C LYS A 297 1.44 6.76 -17.57
N ASN A 298 0.63 7.63 -16.97
CA ASN A 298 -0.54 7.27 -16.15
C ASN A 298 -0.18 6.39 -14.92
N LEU A 299 1.04 6.51 -14.40
CA LEU A 299 1.47 5.84 -13.20
C LEU A 299 1.30 6.76 -11.99
N LYS A 300 0.60 6.30 -10.96
CA LYS A 300 0.57 6.99 -9.66
C LYS A 300 1.90 6.78 -8.95
N ILE A 301 2.34 7.79 -8.19
CA ILE A 301 3.51 7.69 -7.34
C ILE A 301 3.05 7.76 -5.89
N GLY A 302 3.54 6.87 -5.04
CA GLY A 302 3.20 6.86 -3.62
C GLY A 302 4.22 6.08 -2.79
N THR A 303 3.87 5.84 -1.54
CA THR A 303 4.71 5.11 -0.59
C THR A 303 4.80 3.61 -0.93
N VAL A 304 5.76 2.92 -0.32
CA VAL A 304 5.87 1.45 -0.40
C VAL A 304 4.60 0.80 0.16
N SER A 305 4.08 1.29 1.29
CA SER A 305 2.82 0.79 1.85
C SER A 305 1.64 0.92 0.88
N GLU A 306 1.52 2.05 0.18
CA GLU A 306 0.47 2.23 -0.81
C GLU A 306 0.66 1.32 -2.03
N LEU A 307 1.90 1.20 -2.52
CA LEU A 307 2.21 0.32 -3.66
C LEU A 307 1.93 -1.13 -3.36
N LEU A 308 2.33 -1.61 -2.18
CA LEU A 308 2.20 -3.01 -1.77
C LEU A 308 0.83 -3.35 -1.18
N SER A 309 -0.02 -2.34 -0.91
CA SER A 309 -1.40 -2.59 -0.53
C SER A 309 -2.17 -3.25 -1.68
N GLU A 310 -3.13 -4.09 -1.34
CA GLU A 310 -4.00 -4.77 -2.32
C GLU A 310 -5.05 -3.85 -2.93
N GLN A 311 -5.21 -2.65 -2.40
CA GLN A 311 -6.24 -1.71 -2.85
C GLN A 311 -6.00 -1.26 -4.30
N ARG A 312 -7.08 -1.27 -5.09
CA ARG A 312 -7.06 -0.72 -6.44
C ARG A 312 -6.94 0.80 -6.42
N VAL A 313 -6.20 1.31 -7.40
CA VAL A 313 -5.96 2.75 -7.60
C VAL A 313 -6.55 3.28 -8.91
N ASP A 314 -7.15 2.39 -9.70
CA ASP A 314 -7.75 2.60 -11.02
C ASP A 314 -9.29 2.62 -10.98
N GLN A 315 -9.86 3.16 -9.90
CA GLN A 315 -11.30 3.28 -9.72
C GLN A 315 -11.80 4.66 -10.09
#